data_4aafa0a89a7b553310fd8912d51db8d2
#
_entry.id   4aafa0a89a7b553310fd8912d51db8d2
#
_cell.length_a   1.000
_cell.length_b   1.000
_cell.length_c   1.000
_cell.angle_alpha   90.00
_cell.angle_beta   90.00
_cell.angle_gamma   90.00
#
_symmetry.space_group_name_H-M   'P 1'
#
loop_
_entity.id
_entity.type
_entity.pdbx_description
1 polymer ?
#
loop_
_entity_poly.entity_id
_entity_poly.type
_entity_poly.pdbx_seq_one_letter_code
_entity_poly.pdbx_strand_id
1 'polypeptide(L)'
;MQNQHSEPRRRPVKGPSKSPRKGAGKGAGKGAEEGLNHQLVELASRVGEVLLERDRGIGYLEATAKVGMVRAAVRVFSRGERRMTNSTIAVATGIPRHEVARILRSPEAFIEKFWRANRAVRVASQWRLDPHFNPNQTDPPPPLPLTGDGSFTSLVRKHSGDIPVVCMRDYMLDAGTLKEEGKGDAMRLVLLPKPADPEDDQDLRAKLTAVIEEFDL
;
A
#
# COMPACT_ATOMS: atom_id res chain seq x y z
N MET A 1 -81.82 -32.28 23.60
CA MET A 1 -81.09 -31.03 23.21
C MET A 1 -79.75 -31.46 22.61
N GLN A 2 -79.72 -31.61 21.31
CA GLN A 2 -78.54 -32.08 20.55
C GLN A 2 -77.91 -30.85 19.86
N ASN A 3 -76.67 -30.59 20.18
CA ASN A 3 -75.92 -29.52 19.56
C ASN A 3 -75.01 -30.09 18.48
N GLN A 4 -75.35 -29.83 17.20
CA GLN A 4 -74.60 -30.27 16.04
C GLN A 4 -73.51 -29.23 15.79
N HIS A 5 -72.25 -29.62 15.94
CA HIS A 5 -71.09 -28.86 15.51
C HIS A 5 -70.88 -29.08 14.00
N SER A 6 -70.98 -27.99 13.24
CA SER A 6 -70.68 -27.94 11.82
C SER A 6 -69.19 -27.70 11.62
N GLU A 7 -68.43 -28.62 11.03
CA GLU A 7 -67.06 -28.45 10.60
C GLU A 7 -66.96 -27.53 9.37
N PRO A 8 -66.01 -26.58 9.32
CA PRO A 8 -65.74 -25.77 8.14
C PRO A 8 -64.92 -26.55 7.10
N ARG A 9 -65.41 -26.64 5.87
CA ARG A 9 -64.72 -27.21 4.70
C ARG A 9 -63.45 -26.51 4.40
N ARG A 10 -62.32 -27.23 4.40
CA ARG A 10 -60.96 -26.74 3.96
C ARG A 10 -60.96 -26.56 2.44
N ARG A 11 -60.62 -25.36 1.97
CA ARG A 11 -60.33 -25.06 0.56
C ARG A 11 -58.98 -25.66 0.17
N PRO A 12 -58.82 -26.19 -1.07
CA PRO A 12 -57.51 -26.69 -1.53
C PRO A 12 -56.54 -25.55 -1.76
N VAL A 13 -55.34 -25.65 -1.14
CA VAL A 13 -54.21 -24.74 -1.33
C VAL A 13 -53.59 -25.04 -2.69
N LYS A 14 -53.68 -24.08 -3.63
CA LYS A 14 -52.94 -24.14 -4.89
C LYS A 14 -51.45 -24.03 -4.57
N GLY A 15 -50.67 -25.04 -4.92
CA GLY A 15 -49.24 -25.05 -4.84
C GLY A 15 -48.58 -23.95 -5.71
N PRO A 16 -47.40 -23.48 -5.33
CA PRO A 16 -46.71 -22.41 -6.08
C PRO A 16 -46.29 -22.90 -7.47
N SER A 17 -46.72 -22.17 -8.50
CA SER A 17 -46.29 -22.37 -9.88
C SER A 17 -44.77 -22.16 -9.98
N LYS A 18 -44.04 -23.17 -10.48
CA LYS A 18 -42.65 -23.08 -10.82
C LYS A 18 -42.46 -22.13 -12.01
N SER A 19 -42.05 -20.92 -11.76
CA SER A 19 -41.52 -20.03 -12.80
C SER A 19 -40.18 -20.57 -13.34
N PRO A 20 -39.96 -20.55 -14.66
CA PRO A 20 -38.69 -20.99 -15.24
C PRO A 20 -37.57 -20.07 -14.77
N ARG A 21 -36.57 -20.61 -14.08
CA ARG A 21 -35.34 -19.92 -13.74
C ARG A 21 -34.61 -19.56 -15.05
N LYS A 22 -34.64 -18.30 -15.44
CA LYS A 22 -33.72 -17.74 -16.45
C LYS A 22 -32.28 -17.89 -15.95
N GLY A 23 -31.61 -18.93 -16.40
CA GLY A 23 -30.18 -19.10 -16.31
C GLY A 23 -29.51 -18.34 -17.46
N ALA A 24 -29.37 -17.04 -17.33
CA ALA A 24 -28.52 -16.25 -18.25
C ALA A 24 -28.09 -14.97 -17.51
N GLY A 25 -26.85 -14.86 -17.13
CA GLY A 25 -26.29 -13.63 -16.55
C GLY A 25 -25.05 -13.75 -15.68
N LYS A 26 -24.56 -14.95 -15.36
CA LYS A 26 -23.36 -15.09 -14.51
C LYS A 26 -22.02 -14.99 -15.25
N GLY A 27 -21.96 -15.10 -16.56
CA GLY A 27 -20.72 -15.09 -17.33
C GLY A 27 -20.23 -13.69 -17.72
N ALA A 28 -21.14 -12.80 -18.10
CA ALA A 28 -20.78 -11.45 -18.58
C ALA A 28 -20.26 -10.53 -17.46
N GLY A 29 -20.79 -10.66 -16.25
CA GLY A 29 -20.32 -9.86 -15.11
C GLY A 29 -18.91 -10.23 -14.63
N LYS A 30 -18.56 -11.52 -14.69
CA LYS A 30 -17.25 -11.99 -14.23
C LYS A 30 -16.13 -11.54 -15.16
N GLY A 31 -16.33 -11.60 -16.48
CA GLY A 31 -15.33 -11.11 -17.44
C GLY A 31 -15.10 -9.60 -17.39
N ALA A 32 -16.15 -8.81 -17.15
CA ALA A 32 -16.03 -7.36 -16.98
C ALA A 32 -15.30 -6.99 -15.67
N GLU A 33 -15.54 -7.72 -14.58
CA GLU A 33 -14.87 -7.53 -13.30
C GLU A 33 -13.40 -7.96 -13.37
N GLU A 34 -13.09 -9.06 -14.07
CA GLU A 34 -11.71 -9.48 -14.32
C GLU A 34 -10.95 -8.44 -15.17
N GLY A 35 -11.59 -7.85 -16.18
CA GLY A 35 -11.01 -6.78 -16.99
C GLY A 35 -10.72 -5.51 -16.18
N LEU A 36 -11.65 -5.08 -15.33
CA LEU A 36 -11.46 -3.94 -14.43
C LEU A 36 -10.31 -4.19 -13.44
N ASN A 37 -10.26 -5.37 -12.84
CA ASN A 37 -9.19 -5.72 -11.92
C ASN A 37 -7.83 -5.70 -12.60
N HIS A 38 -7.74 -6.18 -13.85
CA HIS A 38 -6.49 -6.13 -14.63
C HIS A 38 -6.03 -4.67 -14.85
N GLN A 39 -6.92 -3.78 -15.28
CA GLN A 39 -6.61 -2.37 -15.47
C GLN A 39 -6.17 -1.67 -14.18
N LEU A 40 -6.84 -1.96 -13.05
CA LEU A 40 -6.46 -1.41 -11.75
C LEU A 40 -5.09 -1.91 -11.27
N VAL A 41 -4.76 -3.18 -11.53
CA VAL A 41 -3.43 -3.73 -11.21
C VAL A 41 -2.37 -3.07 -12.08
N GLU A 42 -2.62 -2.89 -13.38
CA GLU A 42 -1.66 -2.24 -14.28
C GLU A 42 -1.40 -0.78 -13.87
N LEU A 43 -2.46 -0.01 -13.59
CA LEU A 43 -2.32 1.35 -13.06
C LEU A 43 -1.51 1.38 -11.75
N ALA A 44 -1.82 0.48 -10.82
CA ALA A 44 -1.09 0.37 -9.56
C ALA A 44 0.38 0.00 -9.76
N SER A 45 0.69 -0.84 -10.77
CA SER A 45 2.06 -1.23 -11.12
C SER A 45 2.85 -0.03 -11.64
N ARG A 46 2.29 0.74 -12.56
CA ARG A 46 2.92 1.96 -13.10
C ARG A 46 3.18 3.00 -12.01
N VAL A 47 2.18 3.25 -11.16
CA VAL A 47 2.36 4.13 -9.99
C VAL A 47 3.42 3.57 -9.05
N GLY A 48 3.42 2.25 -8.85
CA GLY A 48 4.41 1.54 -8.01
C GLY A 48 5.84 1.71 -8.49
N GLU A 49 6.08 1.61 -9.81
CA GLU A 49 7.39 1.85 -10.42
C GLU A 49 7.93 3.24 -10.08
N VAL A 50 7.11 4.28 -10.30
CA VAL A 50 7.46 5.67 -9.98
C VAL A 50 7.74 5.86 -8.48
N LEU A 51 6.99 5.20 -7.60
CA LEU A 51 7.20 5.29 -6.16
C LEU A 51 8.46 4.57 -5.70
N LEU A 52 8.77 3.41 -6.28
CA LEU A 52 9.98 2.64 -5.95
C LEU A 52 11.26 3.39 -6.34
N GLU A 53 11.28 4.11 -7.46
CA GLU A 53 12.38 4.99 -7.83
C GLU A 53 12.66 6.09 -6.77
N ARG A 54 11.68 6.42 -5.96
CA ARG A 54 11.75 7.43 -4.88
C ARG A 54 11.81 6.83 -3.48
N ASP A 55 12.20 5.56 -3.38
CA ASP A 55 12.26 4.84 -2.09
C ASP A 55 10.93 4.80 -1.32
N ARG A 56 9.79 4.98 -2.01
CA ARG A 56 8.45 4.93 -1.43
C ARG A 56 7.93 3.51 -1.45
N GLY A 57 7.58 2.96 -0.30
CA GLY A 57 7.02 1.62 -0.19
C GLY A 57 5.50 1.61 -0.23
N ILE A 58 4.95 0.38 -0.13
CA ILE A 58 3.50 0.11 -0.17
C ILE A 58 2.69 0.97 0.83
N GLY A 59 3.24 1.28 2.02
CA GLY A 59 2.55 2.11 3.00
C GLY A 59 2.25 3.53 2.51
N TYR A 60 3.13 4.10 1.67
CA TYR A 60 2.89 5.39 1.04
C TYR A 60 1.76 5.30 0.01
N LEU A 61 1.77 4.27 -0.85
CA LEU A 61 0.71 4.02 -1.82
C LEU A 61 -0.64 3.81 -1.13
N GLU A 62 -0.67 3.01 -0.06
CA GLU A 62 -1.89 2.77 0.72
C GLU A 62 -2.44 4.08 1.32
N ALA A 63 -1.59 4.91 1.90
CA ALA A 63 -1.99 6.18 2.50
C ALA A 63 -2.54 7.15 1.44
N THR A 64 -1.87 7.28 0.29
CA THR A 64 -2.32 8.13 -0.82
C THR A 64 -3.62 7.62 -1.42
N ALA A 65 -3.78 6.29 -1.60
CA ALA A 65 -5.02 5.68 -2.07
C ALA A 65 -6.19 5.95 -1.10
N LYS A 66 -5.98 5.83 0.22
CA LYS A 66 -6.99 6.18 1.24
C LYS A 66 -7.43 7.65 1.14
N VAL A 67 -6.47 8.57 0.99
CA VAL A 67 -6.77 9.99 0.78
C VAL A 67 -7.57 10.21 -0.50
N GLY A 68 -7.17 9.57 -1.59
CA GLY A 68 -7.87 9.61 -2.87
C GLY A 68 -9.31 9.10 -2.76
N MET A 69 -9.53 7.96 -2.11
CA MET A 69 -10.86 7.38 -1.87
C MET A 69 -11.76 8.28 -1.05
N VAL A 70 -11.24 8.92 0.01
CA VAL A 70 -12.01 9.89 0.81
C VAL A 70 -12.41 11.10 -0.03
N ARG A 71 -11.47 11.65 -0.83
CA ARG A 71 -11.76 12.78 -1.76
C ARG A 71 -12.78 12.38 -2.82
N ALA A 72 -12.68 11.18 -3.39
CA ALA A 72 -13.63 10.66 -4.36
C ALA A 72 -15.03 10.49 -3.75
N ALA A 73 -15.13 9.90 -2.56
CA ALA A 73 -16.41 9.75 -1.86
C ALA A 73 -17.09 11.11 -1.61
N VAL A 74 -16.33 12.12 -1.17
CA VAL A 74 -16.85 13.47 -1.01
C VAL A 74 -17.37 14.01 -2.35
N ARG A 75 -16.63 13.90 -3.45
CA ARG A 75 -17.07 14.41 -4.78
C ARG A 75 -18.30 13.68 -5.30
N VAL A 76 -18.32 12.34 -5.22
CA VAL A 76 -19.39 11.52 -5.79
C VAL A 76 -20.70 11.68 -5.02
N PHE A 77 -20.62 11.71 -3.70
CA PHE A 77 -21.82 11.70 -2.84
C PHE A 77 -22.24 13.09 -2.32
N SER A 78 -21.45 14.15 -2.58
CA SER A 78 -21.88 15.54 -2.27
C SER A 78 -22.90 16.12 -3.26
N ARG A 79 -23.39 15.31 -4.19
CA ARG A 79 -24.43 15.74 -5.14
C ARG A 79 -25.80 15.75 -4.42
N GLY A 80 -26.15 16.90 -3.84
CA GLY A 80 -27.41 17.11 -3.14
C GLY A 80 -27.24 17.92 -1.84
N GLU A 81 -28.34 18.25 -1.18
CA GLU A 81 -28.35 19.05 0.06
C GLU A 81 -27.79 18.28 1.29
N ARG A 82 -27.52 17.00 1.15
CA ARG A 82 -27.10 16.15 2.29
C ARG A 82 -25.62 16.30 2.56
N ARG A 83 -25.29 16.93 3.68
CA ARG A 83 -23.91 17.06 4.14
C ARG A 83 -23.28 15.69 4.41
N MET A 84 -22.13 15.40 3.77
CA MET A 84 -21.35 14.19 4.04
C MET A 84 -20.75 14.24 5.45
N THR A 85 -21.03 13.22 6.23
CA THR A 85 -20.42 13.03 7.56
C THR A 85 -19.26 12.05 7.48
N ASN A 86 -18.34 12.08 8.45
CA ASN A 86 -17.26 11.09 8.55
C ASN A 86 -17.78 9.64 8.55
N SER A 87 -18.95 9.41 9.16
CA SER A 87 -19.57 8.08 9.19
C SER A 87 -20.07 7.66 7.80
N THR A 88 -20.67 8.57 7.04
CA THR A 88 -21.15 8.27 5.68
C THR A 88 -19.96 7.97 4.74
N ILE A 89 -18.87 8.73 4.85
CA ILE A 89 -17.64 8.49 4.08
C ILE A 89 -17.03 7.13 4.48
N ALA A 90 -16.98 6.81 5.78
CA ALA A 90 -16.47 5.53 6.26
C ALA A 90 -17.27 4.35 5.71
N VAL A 91 -18.60 4.45 5.65
CA VAL A 91 -19.46 3.43 5.04
C VAL A 91 -19.20 3.28 3.55
N ALA A 92 -19.05 4.40 2.83
CA ALA A 92 -18.84 4.37 1.38
C ALA A 92 -17.46 3.84 0.97
N THR A 93 -16.43 4.10 1.78
CA THR A 93 -15.02 3.79 1.45
C THR A 93 -14.48 2.54 2.14
N GLY A 94 -15.15 2.05 3.19
CA GLY A 94 -14.61 1.00 4.06
C GLY A 94 -13.46 1.46 4.98
N ILE A 95 -13.07 2.75 4.92
CA ILE A 95 -12.00 3.31 5.75
C ILE A 95 -12.56 3.60 7.15
N PRO A 96 -11.83 3.23 8.24
CA PRO A 96 -12.27 3.49 9.61
C PRO A 96 -12.57 4.98 9.85
N ARG A 97 -13.68 5.27 10.57
CA ARG A 97 -14.15 6.64 10.81
C ARG A 97 -13.08 7.57 11.39
N HIS A 98 -12.21 7.06 12.27
CA HIS A 98 -11.13 7.84 12.86
C HIS A 98 -10.04 8.20 11.83
N GLU A 99 -9.77 7.33 10.86
CA GLU A 99 -8.86 7.63 9.74
C GLU A 99 -9.48 8.65 8.80
N VAL A 100 -10.77 8.52 8.45
CA VAL A 100 -11.50 9.52 7.67
C VAL A 100 -11.41 10.89 8.30
N ALA A 101 -11.63 10.99 9.63
CA ALA A 101 -11.54 12.26 10.35
C ALA A 101 -10.12 12.86 10.29
N ARG A 102 -9.08 12.02 10.33
CA ARG A 102 -7.67 12.46 10.22
C ARG A 102 -7.34 12.93 8.81
N ILE A 103 -7.76 12.18 7.79
CA ILE A 103 -7.58 12.53 6.38
C ILE A 103 -8.26 13.87 6.06
N LEU A 104 -9.49 14.08 6.49
CA LEU A 104 -10.21 15.33 6.26
C LEU A 104 -9.60 16.54 6.99
N ARG A 105 -8.90 16.29 8.11
CA ARG A 105 -8.23 17.36 8.88
C ARG A 105 -6.91 17.78 8.24
N SER A 106 -6.08 16.83 7.85
CA SER A 106 -4.75 17.06 7.25
C SER A 106 -4.33 15.85 6.42
N PRO A 107 -4.66 15.84 5.12
CA PRO A 107 -4.30 14.74 4.20
C PRO A 107 -2.79 14.53 4.12
N GLU A 108 -2.03 15.62 4.07
CA GLU A 108 -0.57 15.60 3.95
C GLU A 108 0.06 14.96 5.18
N ALA A 109 -0.28 15.41 6.38
CA ALA A 109 0.21 14.82 7.63
C ALA A 109 -0.26 13.36 7.82
N PHE A 110 -1.40 12.97 7.23
CA PHE A 110 -1.82 11.58 7.19
C PHE A 110 -0.88 10.74 6.34
N ILE A 111 -0.53 11.20 5.13
CA ILE A 111 0.39 10.52 4.22
C ILE A 111 1.80 10.44 4.85
N GLU A 112 2.33 11.54 5.37
CA GLU A 112 3.65 11.58 6.02
C GLU A 112 3.81 10.57 7.14
N LYS A 113 2.77 10.37 7.94
CA LYS A 113 2.81 9.37 9.02
C LYS A 113 3.03 7.94 8.51
N PHE A 114 2.57 7.63 7.32
CA PHE A 114 2.72 6.32 6.67
C PHE A 114 3.91 6.28 5.70
N TRP A 115 4.61 7.41 5.58
CA TRP A 115 5.90 7.42 4.88
C TRP A 115 6.91 6.64 5.72
N ARG A 116 6.93 5.35 5.45
CA ARG A 116 8.04 4.51 5.89
C ARG A 116 8.96 4.42 4.69
N ALA A 117 10.16 4.92 4.84
CA ALA A 117 11.26 4.60 3.94
C ALA A 117 11.28 3.08 3.72
N ASN A 118 11.66 2.64 2.53
CA ASN A 118 11.84 1.22 2.29
C ASN A 118 12.84 0.63 3.31
N ARG A 119 12.86 -0.69 3.44
CA ARG A 119 13.66 -1.33 4.49
C ARG A 119 15.16 -1.07 4.33
N ALA A 120 15.64 -0.95 3.09
CA ALA A 120 17.04 -0.66 2.80
C ALA A 120 17.44 0.76 3.22
N VAL A 121 16.60 1.76 2.93
CA VAL A 121 16.80 3.15 3.39
C VAL A 121 16.82 3.21 4.92
N ARG A 122 15.96 2.44 5.58
CA ARG A 122 15.97 2.37 7.05
C ARG A 122 17.26 1.75 7.59
N VAL A 123 17.74 0.66 6.97
CA VAL A 123 19.02 0.03 7.36
C VAL A 123 20.17 1.00 7.12
N ALA A 124 20.23 1.68 5.98
CA ALA A 124 21.24 2.68 5.67
C ALA A 124 21.22 3.86 6.66
N SER A 125 20.03 4.35 7.03
CA SER A 125 19.87 5.42 8.02
C SER A 125 20.34 4.98 9.41
N GLN A 126 19.99 3.76 9.81
CA GLN A 126 20.41 3.23 11.10
C GLN A 126 21.92 2.92 11.16
N TRP A 127 22.55 2.57 10.02
CA TRP A 127 23.99 2.46 9.95
C TRP A 127 24.69 3.80 10.27
N ARG A 128 24.13 4.92 9.83
CA ARG A 128 24.66 6.26 10.15
C ARG A 128 24.40 6.68 11.60
N LEU A 129 23.24 6.35 12.13
CA LEU A 129 22.72 6.90 13.39
C LEU A 129 22.99 6.03 14.63
N ASP A 130 23.09 4.71 14.45
CA ASP A 130 23.26 3.79 15.59
C ASP A 130 24.72 3.76 16.04
N PRO A 131 25.02 4.17 17.29
CA PRO A 131 26.38 4.21 17.82
C PRO A 131 27.10 2.86 17.83
N HIS A 132 26.36 1.74 17.81
CA HIS A 132 26.95 0.40 17.73
C HIS A 132 27.62 0.14 16.39
N PHE A 133 27.13 0.73 15.29
CA PHE A 133 27.66 0.56 13.94
C PHE A 133 28.44 1.78 13.45
N ASN A 134 28.22 2.93 14.06
CA ASN A 134 28.92 4.20 13.77
C ASN A 134 29.24 4.92 15.08
N PRO A 135 30.21 4.43 15.87
CA PRO A 135 30.49 4.96 17.19
C PRO A 135 31.01 6.40 17.17
N ASN A 136 31.64 6.82 16.10
CA ASN A 136 32.16 8.17 15.93
C ASN A 136 31.21 9.10 15.18
N GLN A 137 30.02 8.63 14.81
CA GLN A 137 29.01 9.37 14.04
C GLN A 137 29.58 10.05 12.78
N THR A 138 30.49 9.35 12.10
CA THR A 138 31.07 9.83 10.83
C THR A 138 30.07 9.68 9.68
N ASP A 139 30.21 10.53 8.66
CA ASP A 139 29.50 10.39 7.39
C ASP A 139 30.50 10.49 6.23
N PRO A 140 30.73 9.42 5.47
CA PRO A 140 30.07 8.11 5.57
C PRO A 140 30.47 7.33 6.85
N PRO A 141 29.60 6.40 7.30
CA PRO A 141 29.90 5.54 8.45
C PRO A 141 31.02 4.55 8.11
N PRO A 142 31.69 3.96 9.13
CA PRO A 142 32.77 3.02 8.89
C PRO A 142 32.29 1.76 8.14
N PRO A 143 33.14 1.16 7.27
CA PRO A 143 32.83 -0.09 6.61
C PRO A 143 32.56 -1.21 7.62
N LEU A 144 31.53 -2.03 7.36
CA LEU A 144 31.18 -3.16 8.22
C LEU A 144 31.62 -4.51 7.63
N PRO A 145 32.07 -5.48 8.45
CA PRO A 145 32.22 -6.84 8.01
C PRO A 145 30.85 -7.45 7.71
N LEU A 146 30.81 -8.51 6.92
CA LEU A 146 29.54 -9.17 6.59
C LEU A 146 28.91 -9.85 7.82
N THR A 147 29.75 -10.52 8.63
CA THR A 147 29.32 -11.34 9.77
C THR A 147 30.06 -10.96 11.05
N GLY A 148 29.54 -11.36 12.20
CA GLY A 148 30.09 -11.07 13.52
C GLY A 148 29.32 -10.00 14.27
N ASP A 149 29.84 -9.58 15.42
CA ASP A 149 29.30 -8.44 16.15
C ASP A 149 29.66 -7.13 15.44
N GLY A 150 28.79 -6.12 15.50
CA GLY A 150 28.98 -4.86 14.77
C GLY A 150 29.03 -5.03 13.24
N SER A 151 28.48 -6.11 12.69
CA SER A 151 28.49 -6.44 11.27
C SER A 151 27.24 -5.97 10.54
N PHE A 152 27.27 -6.00 9.21
CA PHE A 152 26.08 -5.78 8.38
C PHE A 152 24.95 -6.78 8.70
N THR A 153 25.30 -8.04 8.98
CA THR A 153 24.31 -9.04 9.42
C THR A 153 23.60 -8.62 10.70
N SER A 154 24.34 -8.14 11.70
CA SER A 154 23.75 -7.68 12.96
C SER A 154 22.93 -6.40 12.79
N LEU A 155 23.37 -5.49 11.93
CA LEU A 155 22.62 -4.30 11.55
C LEU A 155 21.27 -4.62 10.91
N VAL A 156 21.27 -5.49 9.88
CA VAL A 156 20.04 -5.91 9.18
C VAL A 156 19.08 -6.58 10.12
N ARG A 157 19.55 -7.53 10.95
CA ARG A 157 18.71 -8.24 11.93
C ARG A 157 18.09 -7.30 12.95
N LYS A 158 18.85 -6.32 13.42
CA LYS A 158 18.37 -5.33 14.40
C LYS A 158 17.30 -4.40 13.83
N HIS A 159 17.44 -3.97 12.58
CA HIS A 159 16.64 -2.87 12.03
C HIS A 159 15.68 -3.27 10.90
N SER A 160 15.86 -4.46 10.29
CA SER A 160 14.98 -4.94 9.20
C SER A 160 14.14 -6.15 9.59
N GLY A 161 14.44 -6.85 10.69
CA GLY A 161 13.66 -7.96 11.22
C GLY A 161 13.78 -9.22 10.34
N ASP A 162 12.71 -9.57 9.64
CA ASP A 162 12.49 -10.84 8.94
C ASP A 162 13.13 -10.94 7.54
N ILE A 163 13.78 -9.89 7.04
CA ILE A 163 14.41 -9.92 5.71
C ILE A 163 15.72 -10.71 5.76
N PRO A 164 15.92 -11.68 4.85
CA PRO A 164 17.21 -12.35 4.70
C PRO A 164 18.32 -11.33 4.39
N VAL A 165 19.44 -11.44 5.10
CA VAL A 165 20.58 -10.52 4.98
C VAL A 165 21.12 -10.48 3.55
N VAL A 166 21.14 -11.62 2.87
CA VAL A 166 21.60 -11.73 1.47
C VAL A 166 20.69 -10.88 0.57
N CYS A 167 19.37 -10.99 0.70
CA CYS A 167 18.44 -10.20 -0.10
C CYS A 167 18.60 -8.69 0.16
N MET A 168 18.84 -8.30 1.40
CA MET A 168 19.10 -6.89 1.74
C MET A 168 20.40 -6.39 1.11
N ARG A 169 21.48 -7.19 1.23
CA ARG A 169 22.77 -6.84 0.64
C ARG A 169 22.67 -6.70 -0.87
N ASP A 170 22.13 -7.71 -1.54
CA ASP A 170 22.03 -7.75 -3.01
C ASP A 170 21.17 -6.57 -3.51
N TYR A 171 20.02 -6.32 -2.89
CA TYR A 171 19.20 -5.15 -3.22
C TYR A 171 19.95 -3.83 -3.07
N MET A 172 20.72 -3.65 -1.99
CA MET A 172 21.46 -2.41 -1.74
C MET A 172 22.68 -2.26 -2.68
N LEU A 173 23.28 -3.37 -3.13
CA LEU A 173 24.32 -3.36 -4.16
C LEU A 173 23.74 -2.96 -5.52
N ASP A 174 22.63 -3.59 -5.94
CA ASP A 174 21.94 -3.30 -7.19
C ASP A 174 21.42 -1.85 -7.25
N ALA A 175 20.95 -1.34 -6.10
CA ALA A 175 20.52 0.06 -5.95
C ALA A 175 21.70 1.05 -5.87
N GLY A 176 22.96 0.60 -5.92
CA GLY A 176 24.13 1.47 -5.83
C GLY A 176 24.29 2.18 -4.49
N THR A 177 23.65 1.70 -3.43
CA THR A 177 23.76 2.27 -2.07
C THR A 177 24.85 1.60 -1.23
N LEU A 178 25.31 0.42 -1.68
CA LEU A 178 26.42 -0.34 -1.11
C LEU A 178 27.50 -0.60 -2.15
N LYS A 179 28.72 -0.81 -1.69
CA LYS A 179 29.78 -1.48 -2.42
C LYS A 179 30.50 -2.47 -1.54
N GLU A 180 31.11 -3.48 -2.16
CA GLU A 180 32.00 -4.41 -1.51
C GLU A 180 33.44 -3.97 -1.69
N GLU A 181 34.24 -4.00 -0.61
CA GLU A 181 35.67 -3.73 -0.64
C GLU A 181 36.44 -4.87 0.01
N GLY A 182 37.54 -5.28 -0.62
CA GLY A 182 38.35 -6.41 -0.17
C GLY A 182 37.88 -7.77 -0.74
N LYS A 183 38.47 -8.86 -0.26
CA LYS A 183 38.14 -10.23 -0.66
C LYS A 183 38.24 -11.18 0.54
N GLY A 184 37.46 -12.25 0.52
CA GLY A 184 37.44 -13.26 1.57
C GLY A 184 37.12 -12.67 2.93
N ASP A 185 37.86 -13.01 3.96
CA ASP A 185 37.64 -12.55 5.34
C ASP A 185 37.89 -11.03 5.51
N ALA A 186 38.66 -10.41 4.59
CA ALA A 186 38.88 -8.98 4.57
C ALA A 186 37.76 -8.18 3.86
N MET A 187 36.75 -8.86 3.32
CA MET A 187 35.64 -8.18 2.65
C MET A 187 34.87 -7.32 3.63
N ARG A 188 34.61 -6.09 3.22
CA ARG A 188 33.81 -5.11 3.97
C ARG A 188 32.74 -4.53 3.06
N LEU A 189 31.61 -4.22 3.65
CA LEU A 189 30.53 -3.49 3.02
C LEU A 189 30.68 -2.00 3.36
N VAL A 190 30.61 -1.16 2.35
CA VAL A 190 30.76 0.29 2.46
C VAL A 190 29.44 0.93 2.06
N LEU A 191 28.90 1.75 2.94
CA LEU A 191 27.71 2.54 2.62
C LEU A 191 28.12 3.74 1.77
N LEU A 192 27.56 3.85 0.59
CA LEU A 192 27.79 4.97 -0.30
C LEU A 192 27.00 6.21 0.16
N PRO A 193 27.46 7.42 -0.16
CA PRO A 193 26.65 8.61 0.01
C PRO A 193 25.29 8.43 -0.67
N LYS A 194 24.22 8.87 -0.02
CA LYS A 194 22.92 8.91 -0.69
C LYS A 194 23.08 9.78 -1.93
N PRO A 195 22.71 9.31 -3.14
CA PRO A 195 22.57 10.22 -4.26
C PRO A 195 21.70 11.39 -3.79
N ALA A 196 22.07 12.62 -4.13
CA ALA A 196 21.21 13.76 -3.83
C ALA A 196 19.81 13.40 -4.25
N ASP A 197 18.82 13.54 -3.35
CA ASP A 197 17.42 13.37 -3.75
C ASP A 197 17.28 14.23 -5.00
N PRO A 198 16.83 13.67 -6.12
CA PRO A 198 16.52 14.50 -7.25
C PRO A 198 15.49 15.50 -6.73
N GLU A 199 15.95 16.73 -6.51
CA GLU A 199 15.14 17.84 -5.94
C GLU A 199 13.95 18.19 -6.84
N ASP A 200 13.74 17.43 -7.91
CA ASP A 200 12.79 17.79 -8.91
C ASP A 200 11.47 17.04 -8.71
N ASP A 201 10.61 17.64 -7.89
CA ASP A 201 9.16 17.38 -7.85
C ASP A 201 8.53 17.45 -9.27
N GLN A 202 9.19 18.10 -10.24
CA GLN A 202 8.75 18.24 -11.62
C GLN A 202 8.90 16.92 -12.37
N ASP A 203 10.01 16.19 -12.22
CA ASP A 203 10.20 14.86 -12.84
C ASP A 203 9.16 13.86 -12.31
N LEU A 204 8.93 13.84 -10.99
CA LEU A 204 7.89 12.99 -10.41
C LEU A 204 6.49 13.35 -10.93
N ARG A 205 6.18 14.64 -11.01
CA ARG A 205 4.90 15.11 -11.57
C ARG A 205 4.76 14.74 -13.02
N ALA A 206 5.80 14.92 -13.84
CA ALA A 206 5.80 14.54 -15.24
C ALA A 206 5.56 13.05 -15.43
N LYS A 207 6.24 12.18 -14.68
CA LYS A 207 6.05 10.72 -14.71
C LYS A 207 4.64 10.32 -14.28
N LEU A 208 4.10 10.91 -13.22
CA LEU A 208 2.73 10.64 -12.78
C LEU A 208 1.69 11.18 -13.77
N THR A 209 1.94 12.32 -14.41
CA THR A 209 1.07 12.85 -15.45
C THR A 209 1.05 11.92 -16.66
N ALA A 210 2.20 11.41 -17.10
CA ALA A 210 2.28 10.43 -18.17
C ALA A 210 1.48 9.15 -17.86
N VAL A 211 1.56 8.65 -16.62
CA VAL A 211 0.73 7.51 -16.18
C VAL A 211 -0.76 7.84 -16.24
N ILE A 212 -1.17 9.04 -15.82
CA ILE A 212 -2.58 9.45 -15.88
C ILE A 212 -3.07 9.53 -17.32
N GLU A 213 -2.27 10.10 -18.22
CA GLU A 213 -2.58 10.22 -19.65
C GLU A 213 -2.67 8.86 -20.36
N GLU A 214 -1.79 7.90 -20.00
CA GLU A 214 -1.82 6.53 -20.54
C GLU A 214 -3.15 5.82 -20.25
N PHE A 215 -3.78 6.12 -19.12
CA PHE A 215 -5.04 5.51 -18.69
C PHE A 215 -6.29 6.33 -19.02
N ASP A 216 -6.17 7.43 -19.78
CA ASP A 216 -7.30 8.33 -20.11
C ASP A 216 -8.09 8.84 -18.88
N LEU A 217 -7.40 9.13 -17.75
CA LEU A 217 -7.97 9.50 -16.45
C LEU A 217 -8.04 11.02 -16.23
#